data_4ad7b3c62388ce106d5ed0a477a2551e
#
_entry.id   4ad7b3c62388ce106d5ed0a477a2551e
#
_cell.length_a   1.000
_cell.length_b   1.000
_cell.length_c   1.000
_cell.angle_alpha   90.00
_cell.angle_beta   90.00
_cell.angle_gamma   90.00
#
_symmetry.space_group_name_H-M   'P 1'
#
loop_
_entity.id
_entity.type
_entity.pdbx_description
1 polymer ?
#
loop_
_entity_poly.entity_id
_entity_poly.type
_entity_poly.pdbx_seq_one_letter_code
_entity_poly.pdbx_strand_id
1 'polypeptide(L)'
;MNHHFKLIPDYHGIEHSGIQLPDETQQWTHGRKRSLQSRRRNHQQTVQQLAQLVEKHEWTWPRRPVYFFSDLHADADALTASLIASGGVKASGKKHRHLKLTKQGRQAQFLIGGDCFDKGPSNLALLRTLNRLHDRGARMRLLAGNHDIRVMLGMRSVNRKDPPGCEHFFIRMGAKAVPFLREINDSYLAGAHSLKGIPGKEQCEQRLFPPAQWFDEFPLEVADLLPQKIIEKELRRVKEKREDFEAQCEIAGLSMRRAYAAALQWQRLFLHDKGEFSWFFRHMRLALRRGSFLFVHAGLDNNIAHLINQKGIKQVNRAFNKQLHGNPMCFYYGPLANAIRTKYRPGDRQLTKSGAQQVHENDLHVIIHGHKAMRNGQRISLRKTIVHFECDVTLDRHSRLRDGLKGPGAGVTIIRPDKKIIVISTDHPYVKVFDPDDLLEGGA
;
A
#
# COMPACT_ATOMS: atom_id res chain seq x y z
N MET A 1 16.43 -27.21 18.18
CA MET A 1 15.83 -25.88 18.39
C MET A 1 16.69 -24.70 17.94
N ASN A 2 18.01 -24.80 17.79
CA ASN A 2 18.85 -23.63 17.50
C ASN A 2 19.13 -23.34 16.00
N HIS A 3 18.56 -24.10 15.07
CA HIS A 3 18.80 -23.88 13.65
C HIS A 3 18.01 -22.70 13.07
N HIS A 4 16.92 -22.29 13.69
CA HIS A 4 16.07 -21.19 13.19
C HIS A 4 16.72 -19.81 13.35
N PHE A 5 17.51 -19.58 14.40
CA PHE A 5 18.16 -18.29 14.63
C PHE A 5 19.15 -17.86 13.54
N LYS A 6 19.84 -18.80 12.90
CA LYS A 6 20.78 -18.49 11.79
C LYS A 6 20.12 -18.00 10.52
N LEU A 7 18.80 -18.16 10.41
CA LEU A 7 18.01 -17.78 9.23
C LEU A 7 17.33 -16.41 9.38
N ILE A 8 17.34 -15.85 10.59
CA ILE A 8 16.75 -14.54 10.87
C ILE A 8 17.76 -13.47 10.54
N PRO A 9 17.37 -12.43 9.79
CA PRO A 9 18.26 -11.30 9.57
C PRO A 9 18.65 -10.63 10.89
N ASP A 10 19.92 -10.34 11.08
CA ASP A 10 20.35 -9.45 12.15
C ASP A 10 19.74 -8.07 11.93
N TYR A 11 19.04 -7.54 12.93
CA TYR A 11 18.51 -6.19 12.87
C TYR A 11 19.00 -5.39 14.09
N HIS A 12 19.67 -4.31 13.79
CA HIS A 12 20.19 -3.37 14.80
C HIS A 12 19.32 -2.10 14.87
N GLY A 13 18.03 -2.25 14.55
CA GLY A 13 17.10 -1.13 14.46
C GLY A 13 16.70 -0.51 15.78
N ILE A 14 16.82 -1.25 16.88
CA ILE A 14 16.45 -0.79 18.22
C ILE A 14 17.24 0.46 18.61
N GLU A 15 18.56 0.45 18.41
CA GLU A 15 19.44 1.57 18.75
C GLU A 15 19.14 2.84 17.93
N HIS A 16 18.62 2.69 16.73
CA HIS A 16 18.39 3.79 15.79
C HIS A 16 16.94 4.24 15.69
N SER A 17 15.98 3.37 15.99
CA SER A 17 14.56 3.67 15.87
C SER A 17 13.87 3.94 17.21
N GLY A 18 14.51 3.58 18.32
CA GLY A 18 13.89 3.62 19.65
C GLY A 18 12.72 2.64 19.82
N ILE A 19 12.58 1.67 18.92
CA ILE A 19 11.51 0.67 18.91
C ILE A 19 12.09 -0.68 19.24
N GLN A 20 11.52 -1.35 20.24
CA GLN A 20 11.89 -2.72 20.56
C GLN A 20 11.33 -3.66 19.46
N LEU A 21 12.24 -4.36 18.79
CA LEU A 21 11.90 -5.38 17.78
C LEU A 21 11.95 -6.78 18.38
N PRO A 22 11.15 -7.73 17.88
CA PRO A 22 11.22 -9.12 18.32
C PRO A 22 12.56 -9.75 17.96
N ASP A 23 13.12 -10.51 18.87
CA ASP A 23 14.40 -11.23 18.73
C ASP A 23 14.26 -12.77 18.77
N GLU A 24 13.08 -13.26 19.17
CA GLU A 24 12.78 -14.69 19.22
C GLU A 24 11.96 -15.15 18.00
N THR A 25 12.13 -16.41 17.61
CA THR A 25 11.37 -17.02 16.53
C THR A 25 10.17 -17.83 17.01
N GLN A 26 9.10 -17.76 16.27
CA GLN A 26 7.91 -18.58 16.43
C GLN A 26 7.38 -18.97 15.05
N GLN A 27 6.94 -20.21 14.90
CA GLN A 27 6.23 -20.61 13.69
C GLN A 27 4.99 -19.74 13.49
N TRP A 28 4.59 -19.53 12.25
CA TRP A 28 3.43 -18.74 11.90
C TRP A 28 2.17 -19.37 12.47
N THR A 29 1.50 -18.64 13.36
CA THR A 29 0.24 -19.09 13.93
C THR A 29 -0.93 -18.29 13.38
N HIS A 30 -2.02 -18.97 13.09
CA HIS A 30 -3.25 -18.37 12.60
C HIS A 30 -4.23 -18.15 13.76
N GLY A 31 -4.82 -16.97 13.89
CA GLY A 31 -5.81 -16.76 14.96
C GLY A 31 -6.71 -15.52 14.79
N ARG A 32 -8.03 -15.73 14.92
CA ARG A 32 -8.99 -14.69 15.28
C ARG A 32 -9.21 -14.70 16.80
N LYS A 33 -9.62 -13.55 17.39
CA LYS A 33 -10.08 -13.49 18.79
C LYS A 33 -11.32 -14.36 18.96
N ARG A 34 -11.17 -15.56 19.52
CA ARG A 34 -12.24 -16.48 19.89
C ARG A 34 -11.86 -17.17 21.20
N SER A 35 -12.75 -17.96 21.81
CA SER A 35 -12.43 -18.77 22.99
C SER A 35 -11.18 -19.64 22.71
N LEU A 36 -10.43 -20.00 23.75
CA LEU A 36 -9.21 -20.83 23.62
C LEU A 36 -9.48 -22.14 22.88
N GLN A 37 -10.59 -22.79 23.16
CA GLN A 37 -11.01 -24.05 22.53
C GLN A 37 -11.32 -23.84 21.02
N SER A 38 -12.05 -22.80 20.69
CA SER A 38 -12.36 -22.41 19.31
C SER A 38 -11.10 -21.99 18.53
N ARG A 39 -10.08 -21.39 19.20
CA ARG A 39 -8.80 -21.06 18.59
C ARG A 39 -7.99 -22.30 18.24
N ARG A 40 -7.89 -23.28 19.15
CA ARG A 40 -7.18 -24.54 18.92
C ARG A 40 -7.80 -25.32 17.76
N ARG A 41 -9.12 -25.48 17.73
CA ARG A 41 -9.84 -26.17 16.67
C ARG A 41 -9.65 -25.49 15.29
N ASN A 42 -9.80 -24.17 15.22
CA ASN A 42 -9.59 -23.41 13.99
C ASN A 42 -8.12 -23.43 13.54
N HIS A 43 -7.19 -23.45 14.48
CA HIS A 43 -5.76 -23.56 14.19
C HIS A 43 -5.45 -24.90 13.53
N GLN A 44 -5.86 -26.02 14.14
CA GLN A 44 -5.67 -27.35 13.57
C GLN A 44 -6.27 -27.50 12.18
N GLN A 45 -7.53 -27.06 11.98
CA GLN A 45 -8.17 -27.08 10.67
C GLN A 45 -7.41 -26.23 9.62
N THR A 46 -6.89 -25.07 10.03
CA THR A 46 -6.14 -24.22 9.11
C THR A 46 -4.78 -24.83 8.76
N VAL A 47 -4.08 -25.41 9.74
CA VAL A 47 -2.81 -26.12 9.50
C VAL A 47 -3.02 -27.29 8.55
N GLN A 48 -4.04 -28.13 8.77
CA GLN A 48 -4.37 -29.23 7.87
C GLN A 48 -4.69 -28.75 6.44
N GLN A 49 -5.51 -27.69 6.31
CA GLN A 49 -5.81 -27.11 4.99
C GLN A 49 -4.58 -26.51 4.32
N LEU A 50 -3.69 -25.88 5.06
CA LEU A 50 -2.42 -25.37 4.52
C LEU A 50 -1.52 -26.49 4.05
N ALA A 51 -1.36 -27.58 4.85
CA ALA A 51 -0.59 -28.75 4.47
C ALA A 51 -1.12 -29.38 3.16
N GLN A 52 -2.44 -29.60 3.07
CA GLN A 52 -3.08 -30.10 1.84
C GLN A 52 -2.84 -29.20 0.62
N LEU A 53 -2.84 -27.87 0.79
CA LEU A 53 -2.59 -26.94 -0.30
C LEU A 53 -1.11 -26.89 -0.72
N VAL A 54 -0.21 -27.01 0.23
CA VAL A 54 1.24 -27.09 -0.03
C VAL A 54 1.58 -28.40 -0.75
N GLU A 55 1.00 -29.53 -0.32
CA GLU A 55 1.16 -30.82 -0.97
C GLU A 55 0.57 -30.85 -2.38
N LYS A 56 -0.64 -30.30 -2.55
CA LYS A 56 -1.35 -30.28 -3.83
C LYS A 56 -0.70 -29.40 -4.88
N HIS A 57 -0.07 -28.31 -4.46
CA HIS A 57 0.48 -27.29 -5.35
C HIS A 57 1.96 -27.07 -5.03
N GLU A 58 2.83 -27.48 -5.93
CA GLU A 58 4.25 -27.18 -5.81
C GLU A 58 4.48 -25.67 -5.95
N TRP A 59 5.06 -25.04 -4.90
CA TRP A 59 5.32 -23.61 -4.91
C TRP A 59 6.68 -23.31 -5.53
N THR A 60 6.68 -22.57 -6.62
CA THR A 60 7.90 -21.96 -7.17
C THR A 60 8.28 -20.75 -6.35
N TRP A 61 9.44 -20.79 -5.71
CA TRP A 61 9.92 -19.72 -4.84
C TRP A 61 10.70 -18.64 -5.62
N PRO A 62 10.80 -17.40 -5.10
CA PRO A 62 11.60 -16.36 -5.71
C PRO A 62 13.08 -16.75 -5.79
N ARG A 63 13.74 -16.45 -6.90
CA ARG A 63 15.19 -16.70 -7.04
C ARG A 63 16.07 -15.81 -6.15
N ARG A 64 15.50 -14.80 -5.51
CA ARG A 64 16.15 -13.82 -4.63
C ARG A 64 15.21 -13.50 -3.47
N PRO A 65 15.72 -13.15 -2.28
CA PRO A 65 14.89 -12.69 -1.20
C PRO A 65 14.04 -11.50 -1.63
N VAL A 66 12.75 -11.51 -1.29
CA VAL A 66 11.82 -10.40 -1.48
C VAL A 66 11.48 -9.85 -0.10
N TYR A 67 11.78 -8.58 0.13
CA TYR A 67 11.44 -7.85 1.34
C TYR A 67 10.20 -6.99 1.05
N PHE A 68 9.07 -7.35 1.62
CA PHE A 68 7.79 -6.70 1.40
C PHE A 68 7.44 -5.80 2.59
N PHE A 69 7.21 -4.52 2.29
CA PHE A 69 6.82 -3.47 3.23
C PHE A 69 5.50 -2.88 2.77
N SER A 70 4.47 -2.89 3.61
CA SER A 70 3.14 -2.44 3.23
C SER A 70 2.66 -1.30 4.12
N ASP A 71 1.81 -0.42 3.55
CA ASP A 71 1.04 0.59 4.28
C ASP A 71 1.92 1.54 5.12
N LEU A 72 2.93 2.12 4.47
CA LEU A 72 3.95 2.98 5.10
C LEU A 72 3.38 4.33 5.60
N HIS A 73 2.30 4.81 4.97
CA HIS A 73 1.53 5.97 5.38
C HIS A 73 2.39 7.14 5.88
N ALA A 74 3.25 7.68 5.00
CA ALA A 74 4.02 8.90 5.25
C ALA A 74 4.88 8.89 6.54
N ASP A 75 5.29 7.70 7.04
CA ASP A 75 6.19 7.58 8.20
C ASP A 75 7.57 7.05 7.80
N ALA A 76 8.53 7.98 7.62
CA ALA A 76 9.90 7.68 7.23
C ALA A 76 10.68 6.91 8.30
N ASP A 77 10.36 7.10 9.58
CA ASP A 77 11.01 6.39 10.68
C ASP A 77 10.53 4.94 10.73
N ALA A 78 9.23 4.71 10.52
CA ALA A 78 8.66 3.37 10.40
C ALA A 78 9.28 2.60 9.21
N LEU A 79 9.42 3.25 8.05
CA LEU A 79 10.13 2.67 6.92
C LEU A 79 11.58 2.34 7.27
N THR A 80 12.30 3.27 7.90
CA THR A 80 13.71 3.08 8.29
C THR A 80 13.87 1.90 9.24
N ALA A 81 13.04 1.81 10.27
CA ALA A 81 13.03 0.71 11.23
C ALA A 81 12.73 -0.63 10.53
N SER A 82 11.75 -0.65 9.63
CA SER A 82 11.39 -1.84 8.83
C SER A 82 12.52 -2.30 7.90
N LEU A 83 13.20 -1.34 7.25
CA LEU A 83 14.35 -1.62 6.38
C LEU A 83 15.53 -2.22 7.16
N ILE A 84 15.80 -1.71 8.38
CA ILE A 84 16.85 -2.25 9.25
C ILE A 84 16.44 -3.63 9.75
N ALA A 85 15.21 -3.81 10.22
CA ALA A 85 14.68 -5.10 10.65
C ALA A 85 14.73 -6.19 9.57
N SER A 86 14.67 -5.81 8.28
CA SER A 86 14.82 -6.75 7.17
C SER A 86 16.25 -7.34 7.04
N GLY A 87 17.25 -6.76 7.72
CA GLY A 87 18.66 -7.07 7.51
C GLY A 87 19.21 -6.58 6.15
N GLY A 88 18.39 -6.00 5.29
CA GLY A 88 18.79 -5.50 3.96
C GLY A 88 19.49 -4.15 4.00
N VAL A 89 19.29 -3.41 5.08
CA VAL A 89 19.85 -2.06 5.27
C VAL A 89 20.44 -1.96 6.66
N LYS A 90 21.51 -1.20 6.80
CA LYS A 90 22.07 -0.81 8.10
C LYS A 90 22.24 0.70 8.19
N ALA A 91 22.14 1.24 9.39
CA ALA A 91 22.48 2.62 9.64
C ALA A 91 23.99 2.83 9.47
N SER A 92 24.39 3.99 8.95
CA SER A 92 25.80 4.33 8.70
C SER A 92 26.21 5.65 9.32
N GLY A 93 25.82 5.91 10.57
CA GLY A 93 26.14 7.14 11.32
C GLY A 93 25.09 7.49 12.36
N LYS A 94 25.33 8.57 13.11
CA LYS A 94 24.46 9.04 14.20
C LYS A 94 23.07 9.57 13.74
N LYS A 95 22.86 9.80 12.44
CA LYS A 95 21.58 10.29 11.90
C LYS A 95 20.87 9.15 11.18
N HIS A 96 19.61 8.87 11.54
CA HIS A 96 18.72 7.86 10.92
C HIS A 96 18.61 7.94 9.39
N ARG A 97 19.04 9.07 8.81
CA ARG A 97 19.01 9.33 7.36
C ARG A 97 20.15 8.68 6.57
N HIS A 98 21.17 8.15 7.25
CA HIS A 98 22.33 7.54 6.61
C HIS A 98 22.20 6.01 6.57
N LEU A 99 21.53 5.52 5.54
CA LEU A 99 21.30 4.10 5.31
C LEU A 99 22.31 3.55 4.29
N LYS A 100 22.82 2.36 4.52
CA LYS A 100 23.65 1.60 3.56
C LYS A 100 23.05 0.23 3.32
N LEU A 101 23.03 -0.21 2.06
CA LEU A 101 22.66 -1.59 1.74
C LEU A 101 23.70 -2.56 2.30
N THR A 102 23.22 -3.60 2.97
CA THR A 102 24.04 -4.75 3.37
C THR A 102 24.39 -5.62 2.16
N LYS A 103 25.21 -6.65 2.33
CA LYS A 103 25.45 -7.67 1.29
C LYS A 103 24.14 -8.36 0.90
N GLN A 104 23.32 -8.71 1.86
CA GLN A 104 21.99 -9.29 1.65
C GLN A 104 21.05 -8.33 0.92
N GLY A 105 21.00 -7.05 1.32
CA GLY A 105 20.15 -6.04 0.69
C GLY A 105 20.50 -5.79 -0.77
N ARG A 106 21.77 -5.89 -1.17
CA ARG A 106 22.16 -5.80 -2.58
C ARG A 106 21.65 -6.97 -3.43
N GLN A 107 21.44 -8.12 -2.82
CA GLN A 107 20.91 -9.31 -3.50
C GLN A 107 19.38 -9.37 -3.48
N ALA A 108 18.73 -8.75 -2.50
CA ALA A 108 17.30 -8.76 -2.29
C ALA A 108 16.55 -7.81 -3.25
N GLN A 109 15.24 -8.04 -3.37
CA GLN A 109 14.28 -7.11 -3.95
C GLN A 109 13.47 -6.46 -2.82
N PHE A 110 13.46 -5.12 -2.79
CA PHE A 110 12.62 -4.33 -1.91
C PHE A 110 11.29 -4.06 -2.62
N LEU A 111 10.20 -4.53 -2.06
CA LEU A 111 8.86 -4.39 -2.63
C LEU A 111 8.00 -3.56 -1.68
N ILE A 112 7.66 -2.35 -2.11
CA ILE A 112 6.77 -1.44 -1.38
C ILE A 112 5.34 -1.79 -1.80
N GLY A 113 4.53 -2.20 -0.84
CA GLY A 113 3.20 -2.76 -1.03
C GLY A 113 2.07 -1.73 -1.21
N GLY A 114 2.41 -0.47 -1.46
CA GLY A 114 1.45 0.62 -1.63
C GLY A 114 1.10 1.34 -0.33
N ASP A 115 0.22 2.34 -0.45
CA ASP A 115 -0.20 3.25 0.61
C ASP A 115 0.99 3.97 1.27
N CYS A 116 1.75 4.67 0.43
CA CYS A 116 2.86 5.52 0.87
C CYS A 116 2.38 6.87 1.42
N PHE A 117 1.22 7.37 0.95
CA PHE A 117 0.69 8.68 1.32
C PHE A 117 -0.31 8.62 2.48
N ASP A 118 -0.57 9.81 3.03
CA ASP A 118 -1.55 10.11 4.07
C ASP A 118 -1.21 9.52 5.46
N LYS A 119 -1.94 9.96 6.45
CA LYS A 119 -1.95 9.56 7.87
C LYS A 119 -0.70 9.92 8.68
N GLY A 120 0.51 9.60 8.19
CA GLY A 120 1.74 9.80 8.96
C GLY A 120 2.28 11.22 8.91
N PRO A 121 3.44 11.47 9.53
CA PRO A 121 3.92 12.82 9.82
C PRO A 121 4.47 13.57 8.61
N SER A 122 4.99 12.89 7.57
CA SER A 122 5.61 13.58 6.43
C SER A 122 5.69 12.71 5.18
N ASN A 123 4.92 13.08 4.16
CA ASN A 123 4.96 12.45 2.84
C ASN A 123 6.32 12.68 2.16
N LEU A 124 6.85 13.90 2.23
CA LEU A 124 8.13 14.24 1.59
C LEU A 124 9.31 13.51 2.26
N ALA A 125 9.30 13.37 3.58
CA ALA A 125 10.37 12.62 4.27
C ALA A 125 10.37 11.15 3.88
N LEU A 126 9.20 10.51 3.75
CA LEU A 126 9.07 9.14 3.28
C LEU A 126 9.58 9.00 1.83
N LEU A 127 9.10 9.85 0.92
CA LEU A 127 9.50 9.82 -0.49
C LEU A 127 11.01 10.03 -0.66
N ARG A 128 11.60 10.97 0.06
CA ARG A 128 13.04 11.20 0.04
C ARG A 128 13.83 10.02 0.62
N THR A 129 13.25 9.28 1.57
CA THR A 129 13.88 8.05 2.08
C THR A 129 13.84 6.94 1.05
N LEU A 130 12.73 6.75 0.34
CA LEU A 130 12.61 5.82 -0.77
C LEU A 130 13.56 6.19 -1.93
N ASN A 131 13.63 7.48 -2.28
CA ASN A 131 14.54 7.96 -3.32
C ASN A 131 16.00 7.65 -2.98
N ARG A 132 16.44 7.96 -1.75
CA ARG A 132 17.79 7.63 -1.27
C ARG A 132 18.09 6.13 -1.32
N LEU A 133 17.10 5.28 -1.02
CA LEU A 133 17.25 3.82 -1.12
C LEU A 133 17.44 3.40 -2.59
N HIS A 134 16.67 3.99 -3.50
CA HIS A 134 16.79 3.78 -4.93
C HIS A 134 18.18 4.21 -5.46
N ASP A 135 18.61 5.44 -5.12
CA ASP A 135 19.88 6.02 -5.56
C ASP A 135 21.11 5.23 -5.07
N ARG A 136 20.94 4.49 -3.97
CA ARG A 136 21.96 3.56 -3.44
C ARG A 136 21.97 2.19 -4.11
N GLY A 137 21.18 2.01 -5.18
CA GLY A 137 21.14 0.80 -5.98
C GLY A 137 20.24 -0.30 -5.44
N ALA A 138 19.31 0.00 -4.52
CA ALA A 138 18.32 -0.96 -4.09
C ALA A 138 17.41 -1.38 -5.26
N ARG A 139 17.21 -2.68 -5.43
CA ARG A 139 16.25 -3.21 -6.42
C ARG A 139 14.83 -3.02 -5.93
N MET A 140 14.33 -1.79 -6.03
CA MET A 140 13.03 -1.42 -5.52
C MET A 140 11.92 -1.61 -6.56
N ARG A 141 10.72 -2.00 -6.11
CA ARG A 141 9.47 -2.02 -6.87
C ARG A 141 8.35 -1.45 -6.01
N LEU A 142 7.40 -0.77 -6.66
CA LEU A 142 6.27 -0.12 -6.01
C LEU A 142 4.97 -0.76 -6.49
N LEU A 143 4.08 -1.09 -5.58
CA LEU A 143 2.68 -1.41 -5.87
C LEU A 143 1.82 -0.16 -5.68
N ALA A 144 0.73 -0.10 -6.42
CA ALA A 144 -0.29 0.92 -6.26
C ALA A 144 -1.13 0.62 -5.04
N GLY A 145 -1.16 1.54 -4.08
CA GLY A 145 -2.11 1.55 -2.98
C GLY A 145 -3.29 2.48 -3.25
N ASN A 146 -4.39 2.31 -2.52
CA ASN A 146 -5.57 3.16 -2.74
C ASN A 146 -5.36 4.61 -2.30
N HIS A 147 -4.48 4.87 -1.33
CA HIS A 147 -4.09 6.22 -0.97
C HIS A 147 -3.21 6.86 -2.04
N ASP A 148 -2.26 6.12 -2.60
CA ASP A 148 -1.38 6.60 -3.66
C ASP A 148 -2.18 7.04 -4.90
N ILE A 149 -3.08 6.17 -5.36
CA ILE A 149 -3.90 6.45 -6.54
C ILE A 149 -4.87 7.60 -6.29
N ARG A 150 -5.47 7.70 -5.10
CA ARG A 150 -6.34 8.82 -4.75
C ARG A 150 -5.59 10.15 -4.79
N VAL A 151 -4.36 10.22 -4.26
CA VAL A 151 -3.52 11.42 -4.32
C VAL A 151 -3.15 11.73 -5.77
N MET A 152 -2.73 10.74 -6.54
CA MET A 152 -2.38 10.93 -7.95
C MET A 152 -3.55 11.51 -8.76
N LEU A 153 -4.72 10.89 -8.67
CA LEU A 153 -5.90 11.33 -9.43
C LEU A 153 -6.38 12.70 -8.96
N GLY A 154 -6.41 12.92 -7.64
CA GLY A 154 -6.82 14.20 -7.08
C GLY A 154 -5.93 15.35 -7.51
N MET A 155 -4.64 15.22 -7.37
CA MET A 155 -3.70 16.28 -7.75
C MET A 155 -3.62 16.45 -9.28
N ARG A 156 -3.79 15.37 -10.04
CA ARG A 156 -3.81 15.39 -11.48
C ARG A 156 -5.03 16.13 -12.03
N SER A 157 -6.19 16.02 -11.40
CA SER A 157 -7.44 16.68 -11.86
C SER A 157 -7.41 18.21 -11.71
N VAL A 158 -6.51 18.76 -10.89
CA VAL A 158 -6.41 20.20 -10.70
C VAL A 158 -5.97 20.89 -11.99
N ASN A 159 -6.75 21.89 -12.42
CA ASN A 159 -6.46 22.71 -13.60
C ASN A 159 -6.24 21.90 -14.90
N ARG A 160 -6.96 20.76 -15.06
CA ARG A 160 -6.78 19.88 -16.21
C ARG A 160 -7.99 19.77 -17.11
N LYS A 161 -7.67 19.46 -18.37
CA LYS A 161 -8.62 18.99 -19.38
C LYS A 161 -8.67 17.45 -19.36
N ASP A 162 -8.97 16.86 -18.21
CA ASP A 162 -9.25 15.42 -18.12
C ASP A 162 -10.64 15.14 -18.77
N PRO A 163 -10.97 13.90 -19.10
CA PRO A 163 -12.33 13.58 -19.57
C PRO A 163 -13.39 14.11 -18.61
N PRO A 164 -14.58 14.46 -19.13
CA PRO A 164 -15.70 14.87 -18.29
C PRO A 164 -15.92 13.93 -17.11
N GLY A 165 -16.42 14.45 -15.99
CA GLY A 165 -16.71 13.67 -14.80
C GLY A 165 -15.53 13.50 -13.82
N CYS A 166 -14.29 13.84 -14.21
CA CYS A 166 -13.09 13.66 -13.37
C CYS A 166 -12.84 14.79 -12.37
N GLU A 167 -13.59 15.89 -12.41
CA GLU A 167 -13.34 17.13 -11.68
C GLU A 167 -13.40 16.95 -10.15
N HIS A 168 -14.14 15.95 -9.71
CA HIS A 168 -14.34 15.64 -8.29
C HIS A 168 -13.13 14.96 -7.63
N PHE A 169 -12.16 14.43 -8.40
CA PHE A 169 -11.07 13.64 -7.82
C PHE A 169 -10.22 14.41 -6.81
N PHE A 170 -10.01 15.73 -7.01
CA PHE A 170 -9.29 16.52 -6.02
C PHE A 170 -9.99 16.49 -4.67
N ILE A 171 -11.28 16.80 -4.66
CA ILE A 171 -12.02 16.86 -3.41
C ILE A 171 -12.29 15.48 -2.82
N ARG A 172 -12.21 14.42 -3.60
CA ARG A 172 -12.26 13.03 -3.08
C ARG A 172 -11.14 12.72 -2.08
N MET A 173 -10.04 13.44 -2.11
CA MET A 173 -9.01 13.34 -1.08
C MET A 173 -9.54 13.87 0.28
N GLY A 174 -10.36 14.92 0.26
CA GLY A 174 -10.95 15.58 1.43
C GLY A 174 -9.88 16.18 2.36
N ALA A 175 -10.22 16.34 3.63
CA ALA A 175 -9.34 16.88 4.66
C ALA A 175 -7.94 16.24 4.72
N LYS A 176 -7.81 14.98 4.29
CA LYS A 176 -6.53 14.24 4.29
C LYS A 176 -5.48 14.80 3.35
N ALA A 177 -5.89 15.56 2.32
CA ALA A 177 -4.95 16.23 1.41
C ALA A 177 -4.23 17.41 2.06
N VAL A 178 -4.86 18.06 3.05
CA VAL A 178 -4.39 19.33 3.62
C VAL A 178 -3.00 19.21 4.25
N PRO A 179 -2.67 18.20 5.07
CA PRO A 179 -1.32 18.06 5.63
C PRO A 179 -0.24 17.98 4.53
N PHE A 180 -0.50 17.25 3.45
CA PHE A 180 0.45 17.12 2.36
C PHE A 180 0.58 18.43 1.54
N LEU A 181 -0.53 19.09 1.24
CA LEU A 181 -0.52 20.42 0.59
C LEU A 181 0.23 21.45 1.44
N ARG A 182 0.02 21.42 2.76
CA ARG A 182 0.74 22.27 3.70
C ARG A 182 2.24 21.98 3.67
N GLU A 183 2.63 20.71 3.71
CA GLU A 183 4.03 20.28 3.65
C GLU A 183 4.71 20.76 2.35
N ILE A 184 4.01 20.68 1.20
CA ILE A 184 4.52 21.20 -0.08
C ILE A 184 4.62 22.71 -0.06
N ASN A 185 3.60 23.40 0.45
CA ASN A 185 3.63 24.84 0.59
C ASN A 185 4.85 25.30 1.40
N ASP A 186 5.07 24.70 2.54
CA ASP A 186 6.14 25.09 3.47
C ASP A 186 7.53 24.74 2.92
N SER A 187 7.64 23.64 2.15
CA SER A 187 8.93 23.17 1.61
C SER A 187 9.35 23.82 0.30
N TYR A 188 8.40 24.24 -0.54
CA TYR A 188 8.71 24.70 -1.91
C TYR A 188 8.13 26.07 -2.26
N LEU A 189 7.18 26.59 -1.49
CA LEU A 189 6.50 27.85 -1.76
C LEU A 189 6.70 28.88 -0.64
N ALA A 190 7.78 28.74 0.14
CA ALA A 190 8.17 29.73 1.12
C ALA A 190 8.77 30.96 0.42
N GLY A 191 8.15 32.15 0.57
CA GLY A 191 8.65 33.41 0.04
C GLY A 191 7.57 34.33 -0.52
N ALA A 192 7.89 35.62 -0.59
CA ALA A 192 6.95 36.69 -0.96
C ALA A 192 6.39 36.54 -2.40
N HIS A 193 7.13 35.93 -3.30
CA HIS A 193 6.74 35.77 -4.71
C HIS A 193 6.13 34.41 -5.06
N SER A 194 5.93 33.53 -4.08
CA SER A 194 5.45 32.15 -4.30
C SER A 194 4.03 32.08 -4.89
N LEU A 195 3.24 33.14 -4.78
CA LEU A 195 1.90 33.24 -5.35
C LEU A 195 1.83 34.11 -6.61
N LYS A 196 2.98 34.49 -7.19
CA LYS A 196 2.98 35.20 -8.47
C LYS A 196 2.37 34.32 -9.58
N GLY A 197 1.38 34.87 -10.30
CA GLY A 197 0.62 34.13 -11.32
C GLY A 197 -0.45 33.17 -10.80
N ILE A 198 -0.65 33.08 -9.47
CA ILE A 198 -1.76 32.34 -8.87
C ILE A 198 -2.99 33.25 -8.83
N PRO A 199 -4.14 32.81 -9.37
CA PRO A 199 -5.37 33.61 -9.44
C PRO A 199 -5.93 33.99 -8.06
N GLY A 200 -7.02 34.78 -8.05
CA GLY A 200 -7.80 35.09 -6.86
C GLY A 200 -8.43 33.83 -6.24
N LYS A 201 -8.96 33.99 -5.02
CA LYS A 201 -9.53 32.88 -4.23
C LYS A 201 -10.62 32.13 -5.03
N GLU A 202 -11.61 32.83 -5.56
CA GLU A 202 -12.75 32.27 -6.29
C GLU A 202 -12.30 31.43 -7.51
N GLN A 203 -11.36 31.94 -8.31
CA GLN A 203 -10.83 31.22 -9.44
C GLN A 203 -10.02 29.98 -9.02
N CYS A 204 -9.33 30.02 -7.89
CA CYS A 204 -8.66 28.85 -7.33
C CYS A 204 -9.67 27.79 -6.91
N GLU A 205 -10.75 28.17 -6.27
CA GLU A 205 -11.84 27.24 -5.89
C GLU A 205 -12.50 26.60 -7.12
N GLN A 206 -12.79 27.36 -8.17
CA GLN A 206 -13.31 26.84 -9.44
C GLN A 206 -12.38 25.80 -10.09
N ARG A 207 -11.05 25.91 -9.88
CA ARG A 207 -10.05 24.99 -10.42
C ARG A 207 -9.77 23.79 -9.53
N LEU A 208 -10.11 23.86 -8.25
CA LEU A 208 -9.96 22.78 -7.28
C LEU A 208 -11.19 21.91 -7.15
N PHE A 209 -12.38 22.51 -7.30
CA PHE A 209 -13.65 21.86 -7.00
C PHE A 209 -14.47 21.62 -8.28
N PRO A 210 -15.31 20.59 -8.32
CA PRO A 210 -16.20 20.36 -9.44
C PRO A 210 -17.22 21.51 -9.54
N PRO A 211 -17.54 21.98 -10.77
CA PRO A 211 -18.56 22.99 -10.99
C PRO A 211 -19.95 22.45 -10.67
N ALA A 212 -20.95 23.34 -10.56
CA ALA A 212 -22.32 22.94 -10.20
C ALA A 212 -22.91 21.90 -11.18
N GLN A 213 -22.70 22.09 -12.48
CA GLN A 213 -23.18 21.17 -13.51
C GLN A 213 -22.62 19.74 -13.39
N TRP A 214 -21.45 19.56 -12.75
CA TRP A 214 -20.87 18.24 -12.53
C TRP A 214 -21.84 17.31 -11.75
N PHE A 215 -22.64 17.85 -10.86
CA PHE A 215 -23.59 17.05 -10.06
C PHE A 215 -24.72 16.46 -10.90
N ASP A 216 -25.01 17.05 -12.06
CA ASP A 216 -26.03 16.57 -13.01
C ASP A 216 -25.37 15.68 -14.09
N GLU A 217 -24.15 15.97 -14.51
CA GLU A 217 -23.42 15.25 -15.55
C GLU A 217 -22.80 13.95 -15.04
N PHE A 218 -22.19 13.95 -13.83
CA PHE A 218 -21.52 12.77 -13.27
C PHE A 218 -22.40 11.52 -13.21
N PRO A 219 -23.69 11.56 -12.79
CA PRO A 219 -24.55 10.40 -12.83
C PRO A 219 -24.68 9.76 -14.22
N LEU A 220 -24.71 10.57 -15.27
CA LEU A 220 -24.81 10.10 -16.65
C LEU A 220 -23.51 9.44 -17.12
N GLU A 221 -22.37 10.05 -16.79
CA GLU A 221 -21.04 9.54 -17.15
C GLU A 221 -20.70 8.19 -16.50
N VAL A 222 -21.27 7.89 -15.35
CA VAL A 222 -20.96 6.65 -14.60
C VAL A 222 -22.11 5.65 -14.55
N ALA A 223 -23.19 5.88 -15.25
CA ALA A 223 -24.40 5.03 -15.22
C ALA A 223 -24.08 3.56 -15.53
N ASP A 224 -23.20 3.31 -16.52
CA ASP A 224 -22.76 1.96 -16.90
C ASP A 224 -21.71 1.36 -15.96
N LEU A 225 -21.08 2.16 -15.09
CA LEU A 225 -20.02 1.73 -14.21
C LEU A 225 -20.49 1.47 -12.78
N LEU A 226 -21.50 2.21 -12.32
CA LEU A 226 -21.94 2.25 -10.93
C LEU A 226 -23.44 2.07 -10.77
N PRO A 227 -23.88 1.29 -9.78
CA PRO A 227 -25.28 1.28 -9.37
C PRO A 227 -25.74 2.67 -8.86
N GLN A 228 -26.99 3.03 -9.09
CA GLN A 228 -27.60 4.32 -8.71
C GLN A 228 -27.32 4.68 -7.24
N LYS A 229 -27.50 3.75 -6.31
CA LYS A 229 -27.22 3.95 -4.87
C LYS A 229 -25.77 4.39 -4.58
N ILE A 230 -24.80 3.93 -5.40
CA ILE A 230 -23.39 4.32 -5.25
C ILE A 230 -23.17 5.72 -5.82
N ILE A 231 -23.84 6.06 -6.93
CA ILE A 231 -23.80 7.40 -7.53
C ILE A 231 -24.31 8.44 -6.51
N GLU A 232 -25.49 8.25 -5.94
CA GLU A 232 -26.07 9.13 -4.92
C GLU A 232 -25.12 9.31 -3.71
N LYS A 233 -24.50 8.21 -3.28
CA LYS A 233 -23.51 8.24 -2.20
C LYS A 233 -22.26 9.06 -2.58
N GLU A 234 -21.81 8.98 -3.83
CA GLU A 234 -20.66 9.77 -4.29
C GLU A 234 -20.99 11.27 -4.35
N LEU A 235 -22.15 11.64 -4.89
CA LEU A 235 -22.62 13.03 -4.92
C LEU A 235 -22.65 13.66 -3.53
N ARG A 236 -23.26 12.96 -2.56
CA ARG A 236 -23.27 13.41 -1.16
C ARG A 236 -21.86 13.55 -0.59
N ARG A 237 -21.01 12.57 -0.81
CA ARG A 237 -19.62 12.57 -0.32
C ARG A 237 -18.75 13.69 -0.88
N VAL A 238 -19.01 14.12 -2.11
CA VAL A 238 -18.26 15.23 -2.72
C VAL A 238 -18.59 16.53 -1.99
N LYS A 239 -19.87 16.76 -1.65
CA LYS A 239 -20.29 17.93 -0.85
C LYS A 239 -19.67 17.92 0.54
N GLU A 240 -19.88 16.83 1.30
CA GLU A 240 -19.29 16.65 2.66
C GLU A 240 -17.78 16.85 2.67
N LYS A 241 -17.08 16.30 1.69
CA LYS A 241 -15.62 16.39 1.62
C LYS A 241 -15.10 17.77 1.24
N ARG A 242 -15.90 18.56 0.53
CA ARG A 242 -15.55 19.96 0.27
C ARG A 242 -15.58 20.76 1.55
N GLU A 243 -16.64 20.63 2.34
CA GLU A 243 -16.78 21.29 3.64
C GLU A 243 -15.64 20.87 4.59
N ASP A 244 -15.37 19.56 4.70
CA ASP A 244 -14.26 19.02 5.49
C ASP A 244 -12.90 19.58 5.05
N PHE A 245 -12.68 19.71 3.74
CA PHE A 245 -11.42 20.22 3.18
C PHE A 245 -11.24 21.70 3.49
N GLU A 246 -12.27 22.51 3.27
CA GLU A 246 -12.26 23.95 3.53
C GLU A 246 -12.01 24.23 5.02
N ALA A 247 -12.72 23.55 5.92
CA ALA A 247 -12.54 23.63 7.37
C ALA A 247 -11.11 23.23 7.79
N GLN A 248 -10.58 22.15 7.24
CA GLN A 248 -9.23 21.70 7.56
C GLN A 248 -8.15 22.65 7.01
N CYS A 249 -8.37 23.29 5.86
CA CYS A 249 -7.49 24.33 5.35
C CYS A 249 -7.45 25.55 6.29
N GLU A 250 -8.59 25.97 6.83
CA GLU A 250 -8.67 27.04 7.80
C GLU A 250 -7.89 26.71 9.07
N ILE A 251 -8.11 25.54 9.66
CA ILE A 251 -7.36 25.03 10.83
C ILE A 251 -5.86 25.01 10.56
N ALA A 252 -5.45 24.58 9.36
CA ALA A 252 -4.05 24.52 8.97
C ALA A 252 -3.44 25.89 8.60
N GLY A 253 -4.22 26.98 8.54
CA GLY A 253 -3.76 28.27 8.03
C GLY A 253 -3.35 28.26 6.56
N LEU A 254 -3.96 27.39 5.76
CA LEU A 254 -3.66 27.20 4.34
C LEU A 254 -4.78 27.83 3.49
N SER A 255 -4.56 29.04 2.95
CA SER A 255 -5.57 29.68 2.09
C SER A 255 -5.81 28.87 0.81
N MET A 256 -6.99 29.03 0.17
CA MET A 256 -7.31 28.33 -1.11
C MET A 256 -6.30 28.64 -2.21
N ARG A 257 -5.76 29.85 -2.26
CA ARG A 257 -4.68 30.22 -3.19
C ARG A 257 -3.40 29.42 -2.93
N ARG A 258 -3.02 29.22 -1.67
CA ARG A 258 -1.86 28.40 -1.29
C ARG A 258 -2.12 26.91 -1.50
N ALA A 259 -3.33 26.42 -1.23
CA ALA A 259 -3.71 25.04 -1.53
C ALA A 259 -3.63 24.74 -3.05
N TYR A 260 -4.14 25.65 -3.88
CA TYR A 260 -4.04 25.53 -5.33
C TYR A 260 -2.58 25.60 -5.81
N ALA A 261 -1.79 26.56 -5.33
CA ALA A 261 -0.38 26.66 -5.65
C ALA A 261 0.41 25.41 -5.25
N ALA A 262 0.11 24.84 -4.07
CA ALA A 262 0.72 23.59 -3.61
C ALA A 262 0.34 22.40 -4.50
N ALA A 263 -0.91 22.32 -4.95
CA ALA A 263 -1.33 21.31 -5.90
C ALA A 263 -0.60 21.42 -7.27
N LEU A 264 -0.43 22.64 -7.79
CA LEU A 264 0.37 22.86 -9.00
C LEU A 264 1.86 22.52 -8.79
N GLN A 265 2.40 22.82 -7.62
CA GLN A 265 3.77 22.44 -7.27
C GLN A 265 3.90 20.92 -7.17
N TRP A 266 2.91 20.23 -6.59
CA TRP A 266 2.86 18.77 -6.60
C TRP A 266 2.92 18.21 -8.03
N GLN A 267 2.14 18.79 -8.97
CA GLN A 267 2.19 18.36 -10.38
C GLN A 267 3.60 18.51 -10.96
N ARG A 268 4.31 19.60 -10.65
CA ARG A 268 5.71 19.78 -11.08
C ARG A 268 6.64 18.73 -10.49
N LEU A 269 6.45 18.38 -9.21
CA LEU A 269 7.30 17.41 -8.51
C LEU A 269 7.08 15.97 -8.99
N PHE A 270 5.85 15.59 -9.34
CA PHE A 270 5.51 14.19 -9.62
C PHE A 270 5.21 13.88 -11.08
N LEU A 271 4.66 14.84 -11.83
CA LEU A 271 4.21 14.59 -13.20
C LEU A 271 5.15 15.15 -14.27
N HIS A 272 5.97 16.11 -13.92
CA HIS A 272 6.97 16.65 -14.84
C HIS A 272 8.21 15.73 -14.88
N ASP A 273 8.81 15.52 -16.07
CA ASP A 273 9.91 14.56 -16.26
C ASP A 273 11.13 14.82 -15.38
N LYS A 274 11.42 16.08 -15.08
CA LYS A 274 12.52 16.51 -14.20
C LYS A 274 12.08 16.74 -12.74
N GLY A 275 10.86 16.34 -12.39
CA GLY A 275 10.36 16.49 -11.01
C GLY A 275 11.08 15.58 -10.03
N GLU A 276 11.32 16.05 -8.81
CA GLU A 276 12.03 15.32 -7.74
C GLU A 276 11.48 13.90 -7.53
N PHE A 277 10.15 13.71 -7.69
CA PHE A 277 9.46 12.44 -7.48
C PHE A 277 8.81 11.87 -8.75
N SER A 278 9.26 12.30 -9.94
CA SER A 278 8.69 11.85 -11.23
C SER A 278 8.75 10.33 -11.43
N TRP A 279 9.71 9.65 -10.80
CA TRP A 279 9.89 8.21 -10.83
C TRP A 279 8.77 7.45 -10.11
N PHE A 280 8.14 8.04 -9.08
CA PHE A 280 7.27 7.35 -8.13
C PHE A 280 6.08 6.67 -8.82
N PHE A 281 5.18 7.44 -9.43
CA PHE A 281 4.00 6.89 -10.11
C PHE A 281 4.34 6.15 -11.42
N ARG A 282 5.41 6.55 -12.09
CA ARG A 282 5.89 5.95 -13.35
C ARG A 282 6.33 4.49 -13.18
N HIS A 283 6.90 4.16 -12.04
CA HIS A 283 7.37 2.82 -11.71
C HIS A 283 6.35 1.95 -10.99
N MET A 284 5.18 2.50 -10.67
CA MET A 284 4.13 1.81 -9.93
C MET A 284 3.47 0.70 -10.76
N ARG A 285 3.13 -0.41 -10.10
CA ARG A 285 2.46 -1.57 -10.70
C ARG A 285 1.23 -1.93 -9.88
N LEU A 286 0.19 -2.48 -10.54
CA LEU A 286 -0.99 -2.99 -9.85
C LEU A 286 -0.70 -4.34 -9.19
N ALA A 287 0.07 -5.19 -9.87
CA ALA A 287 0.42 -6.52 -9.40
C ALA A 287 1.84 -6.91 -9.81
N LEU A 288 2.50 -7.74 -9.00
CA LEU A 288 3.82 -8.32 -9.29
C LEU A 288 3.79 -9.81 -8.98
N ARG A 289 4.47 -10.62 -9.81
CA ARG A 289 4.66 -12.06 -9.60
C ARG A 289 6.12 -12.38 -9.31
N ARG A 290 6.35 -13.29 -8.35
CA ARG A 290 7.65 -13.92 -8.10
C ARG A 290 7.42 -15.40 -7.77
N GLY A 291 7.72 -16.27 -8.75
CA GLY A 291 7.34 -17.68 -8.64
C GLY A 291 5.83 -17.84 -8.51
N SER A 292 5.39 -18.62 -7.54
CA SER A 292 3.98 -18.83 -7.22
C SER A 292 3.35 -17.74 -6.34
N PHE A 293 4.09 -16.67 -6.07
CA PHE A 293 3.67 -15.56 -5.20
C PHE A 293 3.18 -14.37 -6.04
N LEU A 294 1.96 -13.96 -5.77
CA LEU A 294 1.37 -12.74 -6.30
C LEU A 294 1.37 -11.64 -5.24
N PHE A 295 1.95 -10.51 -5.57
CA PHE A 295 1.97 -9.32 -4.73
C PHE A 295 1.00 -8.30 -5.27
N VAL A 296 0.05 -7.89 -4.44
CA VAL A 296 -0.94 -6.83 -4.70
C VAL A 296 -1.13 -6.00 -3.44
N HIS A 297 -1.72 -4.81 -3.54
CA HIS A 297 -1.94 -4.01 -2.34
C HIS A 297 -3.05 -4.58 -1.44
N ALA A 298 -4.20 -4.95 -2.00
CA ALA A 298 -5.37 -5.38 -1.21
C ALA A 298 -5.83 -6.82 -1.46
N GLY A 299 -5.92 -7.24 -2.72
CA GLY A 299 -6.38 -8.60 -3.02
C GLY A 299 -6.87 -8.78 -4.46
N LEU A 300 -7.67 -9.83 -4.68
CA LEU A 300 -8.23 -10.19 -5.98
C LEU A 300 -9.75 -10.38 -5.90
N ASP A 301 -10.38 -10.25 -7.06
CA ASP A 301 -11.74 -10.73 -7.34
C ASP A 301 -11.75 -11.62 -8.59
N ASN A 302 -12.93 -12.11 -8.98
CA ASN A 302 -13.05 -12.95 -10.18
C ASN A 302 -12.64 -12.23 -11.46
N ASN A 303 -12.88 -10.92 -11.59
CA ASN A 303 -12.51 -10.19 -12.81
C ASN A 303 -10.99 -10.13 -12.99
N ILE A 304 -10.27 -9.87 -11.90
CA ILE A 304 -8.80 -9.84 -11.92
C ILE A 304 -8.25 -11.24 -12.10
N ALA A 305 -8.82 -12.26 -11.43
CA ALA A 305 -8.46 -13.66 -11.61
C ALA A 305 -8.60 -14.10 -13.07
N HIS A 306 -9.73 -13.78 -13.69
CA HIS A 306 -10.00 -14.07 -15.09
C HIS A 306 -9.01 -13.36 -16.04
N LEU A 307 -8.72 -12.08 -15.80
CA LEU A 307 -7.74 -11.33 -16.59
C LEU A 307 -6.33 -11.91 -16.45
N ILE A 308 -5.96 -12.34 -15.26
CA ILE A 308 -4.68 -13.05 -15.02
C ILE A 308 -4.66 -14.35 -15.83
N ASN A 309 -5.73 -15.13 -15.76
CA ASN A 309 -5.82 -16.41 -16.44
C ASN A 309 -5.72 -16.26 -17.96
N GLN A 310 -6.45 -15.33 -18.53
CA GLN A 310 -6.46 -15.13 -19.99
C GLN A 310 -5.20 -14.46 -20.54
N LYS A 311 -4.63 -13.49 -19.81
CA LYS A 311 -3.64 -12.55 -20.38
C LYS A 311 -2.39 -12.35 -19.51
N GLY A 312 -2.33 -12.96 -18.34
CA GLY A 312 -1.20 -12.89 -17.41
C GLY A 312 -1.02 -11.51 -16.73
N ILE A 313 -0.16 -11.47 -15.72
CA ILE A 313 0.12 -10.28 -14.89
C ILE A 313 0.62 -9.08 -15.70
N LYS A 314 1.36 -9.31 -16.79
CA LYS A 314 1.85 -8.23 -17.66
C LYS A 314 0.70 -7.43 -18.26
N GLN A 315 -0.38 -8.09 -18.66
CA GLN A 315 -1.55 -7.42 -19.22
C GLN A 315 -2.41 -6.74 -18.14
N VAL A 316 -2.48 -7.30 -16.93
CA VAL A 316 -3.09 -6.60 -15.79
C VAL A 316 -2.43 -5.24 -15.58
N ASN A 317 -1.10 -5.18 -15.56
CA ASN A 317 -0.36 -3.92 -15.42
C ASN A 317 -0.50 -2.99 -16.64
N ARG A 318 -0.61 -3.53 -17.85
CA ARG A 318 -0.89 -2.72 -19.05
C ARG A 318 -2.28 -2.09 -19.01
N ALA A 319 -3.29 -2.88 -18.62
CA ALA A 319 -4.65 -2.39 -18.46
C ALA A 319 -4.74 -1.31 -17.36
N PHE A 320 -4.06 -1.52 -16.23
CA PHE A 320 -3.92 -0.52 -15.16
C PHE A 320 -3.34 0.79 -15.70
N ASN A 321 -2.18 0.74 -16.37
CA ASN A 321 -1.55 1.94 -16.90
C ASN A 321 -2.43 2.62 -17.96
N LYS A 322 -3.05 1.84 -18.88
CA LYS A 322 -3.95 2.40 -19.90
C LYS A 322 -5.14 3.13 -19.29
N GLN A 323 -5.80 2.54 -18.29
CA GLN A 323 -6.94 3.18 -17.63
C GLN A 323 -6.51 4.37 -16.78
N LEU A 324 -5.42 4.25 -16.01
CA LEU A 324 -4.96 5.31 -15.12
C LEU A 324 -4.54 6.57 -15.89
N HIS A 325 -3.88 6.42 -17.05
CA HIS A 325 -3.39 7.53 -17.86
C HIS A 325 -4.38 8.00 -18.93
N GLY A 326 -5.30 7.14 -19.34
CA GLY A 326 -6.39 7.47 -20.27
C GLY A 326 -7.60 8.05 -19.54
N ASN A 327 -8.66 7.23 -19.38
CA ASN A 327 -9.82 7.61 -18.59
C ASN A 327 -9.71 7.04 -17.16
N PRO A 328 -9.35 7.88 -16.16
CA PRO A 328 -9.17 7.41 -14.79
C PRO A 328 -10.47 6.96 -14.12
N MET A 329 -11.64 7.36 -14.61
CA MET A 329 -12.95 6.87 -14.14
C MET A 329 -13.07 5.36 -14.35
N CYS A 330 -12.62 4.86 -15.52
CA CYS A 330 -12.61 3.42 -15.83
C CYS A 330 -11.76 2.61 -14.86
N PHE A 331 -10.65 3.17 -14.37
CA PHE A 331 -9.87 2.53 -13.30
C PHE A 331 -10.55 2.69 -11.96
N TYR A 332 -10.83 3.94 -11.56
CA TYR A 332 -11.24 4.26 -10.19
C TYR A 332 -12.56 3.57 -9.81
N TYR A 333 -13.53 3.51 -10.71
CA TYR A 333 -14.81 2.85 -10.49
C TYR A 333 -14.90 1.44 -11.11
N GLY A 334 -13.92 1.07 -11.90
CA GLY A 334 -13.84 -0.22 -12.57
C GLY A 334 -13.34 -1.38 -11.70
N PRO A 335 -13.34 -2.60 -12.24
CA PRO A 335 -12.99 -3.81 -11.52
C PRO A 335 -11.51 -3.87 -11.10
N LEU A 336 -10.58 -3.30 -11.89
CA LEU A 336 -9.15 -3.35 -11.57
C LEU A 336 -8.81 -2.65 -10.23
N ALA A 337 -9.57 -1.61 -9.86
CA ALA A 337 -9.36 -0.93 -8.59
C ALA A 337 -9.66 -1.82 -7.37
N ASN A 338 -10.29 -2.98 -7.55
CA ASN A 338 -10.49 -3.91 -6.46
C ASN A 338 -9.15 -4.47 -5.92
N ALA A 339 -8.13 -4.57 -6.78
CA ALA A 339 -6.79 -4.97 -6.35
C ALA A 339 -6.16 -4.05 -5.30
N ILE A 340 -6.63 -2.79 -5.21
CA ILE A 340 -6.13 -1.80 -4.25
C ILE A 340 -7.10 -1.48 -3.13
N ARG A 341 -8.28 -2.09 -3.04
CA ARG A 341 -9.27 -1.69 -2.01
C ARG A 341 -10.18 -2.77 -1.48
N THR A 342 -10.14 -3.99 -2.01
CA THR A 342 -10.96 -5.07 -1.44
C THR A 342 -10.55 -5.37 0.00
N LYS A 343 -11.56 -5.57 0.86
CA LYS A 343 -11.40 -6.11 2.22
C LYS A 343 -12.05 -7.48 2.34
N TYR A 344 -12.50 -8.02 1.21
CA TYR A 344 -13.25 -9.27 1.13
C TYR A 344 -14.51 -9.26 2.02
N ARG A 345 -15.19 -8.12 2.07
CA ARG A 345 -16.49 -7.96 2.74
C ARG A 345 -17.61 -8.42 1.82
N PRO A 346 -18.81 -8.72 2.35
CA PRO A 346 -19.96 -9.12 1.52
C PRO A 346 -20.30 -8.14 0.39
N GLY A 347 -20.07 -6.84 0.60
CA GLY A 347 -20.30 -5.79 -0.42
C GLY A 347 -19.15 -5.57 -1.42
N ASP A 348 -18.01 -6.24 -1.24
CA ASP A 348 -16.90 -6.16 -2.18
C ASP A 348 -17.16 -7.13 -3.35
N ARG A 349 -16.51 -6.88 -4.50
CA ARG A 349 -16.47 -7.87 -5.60
C ARG A 349 -15.78 -9.13 -5.09
N GLN A 350 -16.43 -10.27 -5.25
CA GLN A 350 -16.01 -11.52 -4.61
C GLN A 350 -14.98 -12.29 -5.44
N LEU A 351 -14.07 -12.97 -4.74
CA LEU A 351 -13.30 -14.09 -5.27
C LEU A 351 -14.05 -15.38 -4.93
N THR A 352 -14.48 -16.11 -5.94
CA THR A 352 -15.16 -17.42 -5.79
C THR A 352 -14.16 -18.59 -5.89
N LYS A 353 -14.63 -19.82 -5.69
CA LYS A 353 -13.80 -21.02 -5.92
C LYS A 353 -13.33 -21.11 -7.38
N SER A 354 -14.19 -20.76 -8.35
CA SER A 354 -13.82 -20.73 -9.76
C SER A 354 -12.73 -19.70 -10.06
N GLY A 355 -12.86 -18.47 -9.50
CA GLY A 355 -11.80 -17.46 -9.63
C GLY A 355 -10.48 -17.89 -9.00
N ALA A 356 -10.52 -18.54 -7.84
CA ALA A 356 -9.33 -19.11 -7.20
C ALA A 356 -8.68 -20.21 -8.06
N GLN A 357 -9.49 -21.07 -8.69
CA GLN A 357 -9.01 -22.09 -9.61
C GLN A 357 -8.27 -21.48 -10.80
N GLN A 358 -8.81 -20.41 -11.41
CA GLN A 358 -8.15 -19.70 -12.50
C GLN A 358 -6.79 -19.09 -12.08
N VAL A 359 -6.66 -18.67 -10.83
CA VAL A 359 -5.39 -18.17 -10.28
C VAL A 359 -4.38 -19.32 -10.13
N HIS A 360 -4.82 -20.49 -9.65
CA HIS A 360 -4.00 -21.69 -9.54
C HIS A 360 -3.52 -22.21 -10.91
N GLU A 361 -4.35 -22.16 -11.94
CA GLU A 361 -4.00 -22.53 -13.32
C GLU A 361 -2.85 -21.71 -13.90
N ASN A 362 -2.55 -20.57 -13.28
CA ASN A 362 -1.39 -19.72 -13.60
C ASN A 362 -0.23 -19.92 -12.62
N ASP A 363 -0.14 -21.03 -11.92
CA ASP A 363 0.86 -21.32 -10.89
C ASP A 363 0.95 -20.22 -9.81
N LEU A 364 -0.14 -19.57 -9.51
CA LEU A 364 -0.23 -18.59 -8.43
C LEU A 364 -1.00 -19.21 -7.27
N HIS A 365 -0.33 -19.43 -6.16
CA HIS A 365 -0.90 -20.16 -5.03
C HIS A 365 -0.92 -19.31 -3.75
N VAL A 366 -0.11 -18.24 -3.71
CA VAL A 366 0.07 -17.38 -2.56
C VAL A 366 -0.11 -15.93 -2.93
N ILE A 367 -0.90 -15.19 -2.15
CA ILE A 367 -1.07 -13.73 -2.29
C ILE A 367 -0.45 -13.04 -1.07
N ILE A 368 0.47 -12.11 -1.33
CA ILE A 368 1.08 -11.24 -0.34
C ILE A 368 0.47 -9.85 -0.48
N HIS A 369 -0.15 -9.32 0.57
CA HIS A 369 -0.84 -8.05 0.50
C HIS A 369 -0.91 -7.30 1.85
N GLY A 370 -1.25 -6.00 1.80
CA GLY A 370 -1.49 -5.14 2.95
C GLY A 370 -2.95 -4.72 3.10
N HIS A 371 -3.19 -3.41 3.18
CA HIS A 371 -4.49 -2.72 3.17
C HIS A 371 -5.41 -2.99 4.36
N LYS A 372 -5.26 -4.07 5.06
CA LYS A 372 -6.07 -4.45 6.21
C LYS A 372 -5.20 -4.58 7.43
N ALA A 373 -5.28 -3.58 8.31
CA ALA A 373 -4.48 -3.49 9.51
C ALA A 373 -4.61 -4.74 10.43
N MET A 374 -3.44 -5.28 10.81
CA MET A 374 -3.28 -6.43 11.69
C MET A 374 -2.64 -5.98 13.00
N ARG A 375 -3.33 -6.21 14.14
CA ARG A 375 -2.85 -5.73 15.46
C ARG A 375 -1.82 -6.62 16.13
N ASN A 376 -1.69 -7.88 15.71
CA ASN A 376 -0.78 -8.85 16.33
C ASN A 376 0.29 -9.31 15.34
N GLY A 377 0.81 -8.38 14.55
CA GLY A 377 1.71 -8.69 13.46
C GLY A 377 1.00 -9.35 12.26
N GLN A 378 1.76 -9.70 11.27
CA GLN A 378 1.28 -10.33 10.04
C GLN A 378 0.60 -11.67 10.34
N ARG A 379 -0.32 -12.09 9.48
CA ARG A 379 -1.02 -13.39 9.62
C ARG A 379 -1.26 -14.08 8.28
N ILE A 380 -1.44 -15.41 8.35
CA ILE A 380 -1.95 -16.22 7.24
C ILE A 380 -3.47 -16.28 7.31
N SER A 381 -4.12 -16.27 6.15
CA SER A 381 -5.53 -16.61 5.99
C SER A 381 -5.73 -17.42 4.71
N LEU A 382 -6.74 -18.27 4.70
CA LEU A 382 -7.15 -19.02 3.52
C LEU A 382 -8.41 -18.40 2.91
N ARG A 383 -8.38 -18.13 1.62
CA ARG A 383 -9.54 -17.63 0.89
C ARG A 383 -9.77 -18.45 -0.38
N LYS A 384 -10.81 -19.28 -0.34
CA LYS A 384 -11.18 -20.11 -1.49
C LYS A 384 -10.02 -20.93 -2.06
N THR A 385 -9.22 -21.54 -1.21
CA THR A 385 -8.02 -22.34 -1.53
C THR A 385 -6.73 -21.56 -1.78
N ILE A 386 -6.75 -20.24 -1.87
CA ILE A 386 -5.53 -19.45 -2.00
C ILE A 386 -5.01 -19.07 -0.62
N VAL A 387 -3.71 -19.18 -0.44
CA VAL A 387 -3.02 -18.76 0.79
C VAL A 387 -2.77 -17.24 0.73
N HIS A 388 -3.20 -16.52 1.76
CA HIS A 388 -2.99 -15.08 1.89
C HIS A 388 -2.09 -14.77 3.07
N PHE A 389 -1.04 -13.97 2.82
CA PHE A 389 -0.26 -13.31 3.85
C PHE A 389 -0.73 -11.86 3.96
N GLU A 390 -1.41 -11.55 5.06
CA GLU A 390 -1.92 -10.21 5.39
C GLU A 390 -0.83 -9.46 6.16
N CYS A 391 -0.24 -8.43 5.56
CA CYS A 391 1.04 -7.85 5.98
C CYS A 391 0.97 -6.39 6.46
N ASP A 392 -0.20 -5.73 6.48
CA ASP A 392 -0.36 -4.40 7.06
C ASP A 392 -0.36 -4.49 8.59
N VAL A 393 0.72 -4.04 9.20
CA VAL A 393 0.90 -4.07 10.67
C VAL A 393 0.78 -2.68 11.32
N THR A 394 0.17 -1.74 10.63
CA THR A 394 -0.02 -0.36 11.12
C THR A 394 1.31 0.30 11.49
N LEU A 395 2.05 0.73 10.48
CA LEU A 395 3.40 1.25 10.67
C LEU A 395 3.44 2.71 11.15
N ASP A 396 2.54 3.55 10.63
CA ASP A 396 2.55 4.98 10.90
C ASP A 396 2.16 5.33 12.34
N ARG A 397 2.90 6.25 12.96
CA ARG A 397 2.74 6.64 14.36
C ARG A 397 1.38 7.30 14.69
N HIS A 398 0.73 7.97 13.73
CA HIS A 398 -0.55 8.62 13.97
C HIS A 398 -1.68 7.59 14.05
N SER A 399 -1.70 6.59 13.16
CA SER A 399 -2.64 5.47 13.27
C SER A 399 -2.37 4.65 14.53
N ARG A 400 -1.10 4.43 14.87
CA ARG A 400 -0.69 3.71 16.08
C ARG A 400 -1.15 4.43 17.35
N LEU A 401 -0.93 5.73 17.43
CA LEU A 401 -1.40 6.54 18.57
C LEU A 401 -2.92 6.46 18.73
N ARG A 402 -3.67 6.60 17.64
CA ARG A 402 -5.14 6.44 17.66
C ARG A 402 -5.57 5.05 18.15
N ASP A 403 -4.81 4.02 17.84
CA ASP A 403 -5.08 2.63 18.23
C ASP A 403 -4.47 2.26 19.59
N GLY A 404 -3.93 3.24 20.35
CA GLY A 404 -3.33 3.06 21.67
C GLY A 404 -1.91 2.49 21.68
N LEU A 405 -1.23 2.49 20.53
CA LEU A 405 0.16 2.03 20.37
C LEU A 405 1.12 3.24 20.35
N LYS A 406 2.35 3.03 20.84
CA LYS A 406 3.36 4.11 20.93
C LYS A 406 4.31 4.08 19.73
N GLY A 407 4.80 5.26 19.35
CA GLY A 407 5.84 5.46 18.34
C GLY A 407 5.49 4.95 16.94
N PRO A 408 6.43 5.00 15.99
CA PRO A 408 6.30 4.33 14.71
C PRO A 408 6.44 2.81 14.87
N GLY A 409 5.74 2.04 14.03
CA GLY A 409 5.91 0.59 13.95
C GLY A 409 7.12 0.20 13.12
N ALA A 410 7.52 -1.06 13.22
CA ALA A 410 8.38 -1.69 12.24
C ALA A 410 7.77 -3.04 11.83
N GLY A 411 7.86 -3.36 10.53
CA GLY A 411 7.30 -4.59 10.01
C GLY A 411 7.82 -4.91 8.62
N VAL A 412 8.16 -6.17 8.41
CA VAL A 412 8.60 -6.68 7.11
C VAL A 412 8.18 -8.14 6.95
N THR A 413 7.81 -8.50 5.72
CA THR A 413 7.59 -9.89 5.31
C THR A 413 8.69 -10.26 4.32
N ILE A 414 9.48 -11.30 4.65
CA ILE A 414 10.66 -11.73 3.89
C ILE A 414 10.34 -13.08 3.27
N ILE A 415 10.25 -13.14 1.94
CA ILE A 415 10.09 -14.37 1.19
C ILE A 415 11.48 -14.78 0.68
N ARG A 416 11.94 -15.96 1.06
CA ARG A 416 13.31 -16.44 0.81
C ARG A 416 13.34 -17.52 -0.27
N PRO A 417 14.48 -17.63 -1.00
CA PRO A 417 14.67 -18.72 -1.99
C PRO A 417 14.74 -20.11 -1.37
N ASP A 418 15.10 -20.22 -0.08
CA ASP A 418 15.20 -21.48 0.68
C ASP A 418 13.86 -21.91 1.28
N LYS A 419 12.76 -21.57 0.61
CA LYS A 419 11.38 -21.97 0.92
C LYS A 419 10.83 -21.50 2.26
N LYS A 420 11.34 -20.39 2.82
CA LYS A 420 10.85 -19.84 4.10
C LYS A 420 10.27 -18.45 3.93
N ILE A 421 9.20 -18.17 4.68
CA ILE A 421 8.65 -16.81 4.84
C ILE A 421 8.84 -16.39 6.28
N ILE A 422 9.60 -15.32 6.47
CA ILE A 422 9.91 -14.76 7.79
C ILE A 422 9.18 -13.44 7.91
N VAL A 423 8.47 -13.22 9.02
CA VAL A 423 7.86 -11.93 9.30
C VAL A 423 8.27 -11.38 10.64
N ILE A 424 8.53 -10.08 10.63
CA ILE A 424 8.94 -9.29 11.78
C ILE A 424 7.93 -8.18 11.97
N SER A 425 7.52 -7.93 13.20
CA SER A 425 6.65 -6.82 13.59
C SER A 425 6.94 -6.41 15.03
N THR A 426 6.91 -5.12 15.30
CA THR A 426 7.01 -4.60 16.67
C THR A 426 5.83 -5.01 17.56
N ASP A 427 4.71 -5.40 16.97
CA ASP A 427 3.47 -5.74 17.70
C ASP A 427 3.31 -7.24 17.97
N HIS A 428 4.34 -8.00 17.71
CA HIS A 428 4.40 -9.42 18.04
C HIS A 428 5.75 -9.74 18.66
N PRO A 429 5.78 -10.45 19.80
CA PRO A 429 7.02 -10.66 20.57
C PRO A 429 8.01 -11.62 19.92
N TYR A 430 7.59 -12.33 18.85
CA TYR A 430 8.41 -13.33 18.19
C TYR A 430 8.48 -13.07 16.68
N VAL A 431 9.60 -13.40 16.07
CA VAL A 431 9.71 -13.54 14.62
C VAL A 431 8.92 -14.76 14.20
N LYS A 432 7.93 -14.59 13.32
CA LYS A 432 7.13 -15.71 12.82
C LYS A 432 7.80 -16.28 11.58
N VAL A 433 7.98 -17.59 11.55
CA VAL A 433 8.54 -18.33 10.41
C VAL A 433 7.47 -19.26 9.85
N PHE A 434 7.23 -19.17 8.55
CA PHE A 434 6.45 -20.14 7.81
C PHE A 434 7.43 -20.99 7.00
N ASP A 435 7.44 -22.27 7.30
CA ASP A 435 8.19 -23.31 6.60
C ASP A 435 7.20 -24.37 6.10
N PRO A 436 7.03 -24.50 4.78
CA PRO A 436 6.11 -25.53 4.24
C PRO A 436 6.52 -26.96 4.60
N ASP A 437 7.81 -27.24 4.71
CA ASP A 437 8.31 -28.59 5.00
C ASP A 437 7.92 -28.99 6.44
N ASP A 438 8.00 -28.06 7.42
CA ASP A 438 7.52 -28.29 8.80
C ASP A 438 6.01 -28.62 8.87
N LEU A 439 5.21 -28.10 7.93
CA LEU A 439 3.77 -28.40 7.87
C LEU A 439 3.48 -29.81 7.39
N LEU A 440 4.31 -30.35 6.51
CA LEU A 440 4.17 -31.71 5.97
C LEU A 440 4.66 -32.76 6.96
N GLU A 441 5.74 -32.45 7.70
CA GLU A 441 6.31 -33.34 8.73
C GLU A 441 5.45 -33.37 10.01
N GLY A 442 4.83 -32.26 10.40
CA GLY A 442 4.00 -32.14 11.62
C GLY A 442 2.55 -32.61 11.48
N GLY A 443 2.14 -33.05 10.30
CA GLY A 443 0.81 -33.58 9.97
C GLY A 443 0.70 -35.09 10.01
N ALA A 444 1.79 -35.82 10.36
CA ALA A 444 1.83 -37.28 10.49
C ALA A 444 1.53 -37.74 11.92
#